data_9906237df1db378fdafe13f24e7bd82e
#
_entry.id   9906237df1db378fdafe13f24e7bd82e
#
_cell.length_a   1.000
_cell.length_b   1.000
_cell.length_c   1.000
_cell.angle_alpha   90.00
_cell.angle_beta   90.00
_cell.angle_gamma   90.00
#
_symmetry.space_group_name_H-M   'P 1'
#
loop_
_entity.id
_entity.type
_entity.pdbx_description
1 polymer ?
#
loop_
_entity_poly.entity_id
_entity_poly.type
_entity_poly.pdbx_seq_one_letter_code
_entity_poly.pdbx_strand_id
1 'polypeptide(L)'
;RRAWGRPATNKEVERFLSLFDNCRPDFDNFEEPMQEVLTTVLAHPEFLYLIQRLPEKGENNSVRISDRELARRLAAFLWSSVPDAQLQLKAEEGNLKQPHILETEVKRMLMDVRSNRFVRHFVEQWLDLDGLQSVSHITDQLLLRAMQEEPVAFFHEVLRNNSSIFDFIHSDYALVNERLASHYKIRDIRGSHFQKVSIEP
;
A
#
# COMPACT_ATOMS: atom_id res chain seq x y z
N ARG A 1 15.11 -11.29 -6.81
CA ARG A 1 14.71 -9.90 -7.01
C ARG A 1 13.33 -9.60 -6.41
N ARG A 2 12.29 -10.36 -6.76
CA ARG A 2 10.92 -10.10 -6.27
C ARG A 2 10.81 -10.14 -4.75
N ALA A 3 11.43 -11.12 -4.09
CA ALA A 3 11.32 -11.28 -2.65
C ALA A 3 12.04 -10.16 -1.86
N TRP A 4 13.21 -9.72 -2.30
CA TRP A 4 14.06 -8.79 -1.53
C TRP A 4 14.23 -7.41 -2.17
N GLY A 5 13.53 -7.14 -3.28
CA GLY A 5 13.61 -5.85 -4.00
C GLY A 5 15.00 -5.51 -4.56
N ARG A 6 15.93 -6.48 -4.53
CA ARG A 6 17.30 -6.38 -5.06
C ARG A 6 17.76 -7.70 -5.66
N PRO A 7 18.80 -7.72 -6.52
CA PRO A 7 19.48 -8.94 -6.91
C PRO A 7 20.07 -9.65 -5.69
N ALA A 8 20.00 -10.98 -5.67
CA ALA A 8 20.77 -11.77 -4.72
C ALA A 8 22.26 -11.68 -5.06
N THR A 9 23.12 -11.67 -4.06
CA THR A 9 24.56 -11.79 -4.23
C THR A 9 24.94 -13.22 -4.55
N ASN A 10 26.10 -13.45 -5.17
CA ASN A 10 26.58 -14.81 -5.45
C ASN A 10 26.67 -15.68 -4.18
N LYS A 11 27.10 -15.08 -3.07
CA LYS A 11 27.20 -15.76 -1.77
C LYS A 11 25.81 -16.18 -1.23
N GLU A 12 24.79 -15.37 -1.44
CA GLU A 12 23.41 -15.73 -1.08
C GLU A 12 22.87 -16.84 -1.97
N VAL A 13 23.15 -16.79 -3.28
CA VAL A 13 22.77 -17.85 -4.21
C VAL A 13 23.43 -19.17 -3.84
N GLU A 14 24.75 -19.18 -3.59
CA GLU A 14 25.48 -20.35 -3.13
C GLU A 14 24.93 -20.96 -1.84
N ARG A 15 24.55 -20.08 -0.89
CA ARG A 15 23.92 -20.51 0.38
C ARG A 15 22.59 -21.23 0.13
N PHE A 16 21.74 -20.73 -0.75
CA PHE A 16 20.46 -21.36 -1.06
C PHE A 16 20.62 -22.64 -1.89
N LEU A 17 21.59 -22.69 -2.79
CA LEU A 17 21.95 -23.92 -3.49
C LEU A 17 22.44 -24.99 -2.52
N SER A 18 23.36 -24.65 -1.60
CA SER A 18 23.82 -25.56 -0.57
C SER A 18 22.68 -26.04 0.34
N LEU A 19 21.73 -25.17 0.69
CA LEU A 19 20.54 -25.58 1.45
C LEU A 19 19.74 -26.62 0.67
N PHE A 20 19.48 -26.36 -0.60
CA PHE A 20 18.75 -27.29 -1.48
C PHE A 20 19.46 -28.65 -1.55
N ASP A 21 20.78 -28.64 -1.81
CA ASP A 21 21.58 -29.85 -1.95
C ASP A 21 21.61 -30.67 -0.65
N ASN A 22 21.64 -30.00 0.50
CA ASN A 22 21.61 -30.65 1.81
C ASN A 22 20.24 -31.27 2.13
N CYS A 23 19.15 -30.61 1.75
CA CYS A 23 17.80 -31.13 1.99
C CYS A 23 17.39 -32.19 0.95
N ARG A 24 17.93 -32.13 -0.27
CA ARG A 24 17.52 -32.99 -1.40
C ARG A 24 17.49 -34.49 -1.10
N PRO A 25 18.46 -35.08 -0.38
CA PRO A 25 18.46 -36.50 -0.07
C PRO A 25 17.34 -36.99 0.85
N ASP A 26 16.74 -36.10 1.61
CA ASP A 26 15.68 -36.39 2.59
C ASP A 26 14.29 -36.48 1.96
N PHE A 27 14.17 -36.19 0.65
CA PHE A 27 12.89 -36.11 -0.05
C PHE A 27 12.89 -36.91 -1.36
N ASP A 28 11.75 -37.51 -1.67
CA ASP A 28 11.57 -38.34 -2.88
C ASP A 28 11.36 -37.52 -4.16
N ASN A 29 10.91 -36.26 -4.03
CA ASN A 29 10.58 -35.37 -5.14
C ASN A 29 11.42 -34.08 -5.11
N PHE A 30 11.36 -33.30 -6.19
CA PHE A 30 12.09 -32.03 -6.31
C PHE A 30 11.38 -30.87 -5.56
N GLU A 31 10.08 -30.92 -5.43
CA GLU A 31 9.23 -29.84 -4.95
C GLU A 31 9.43 -29.56 -3.46
N GLU A 32 9.54 -30.59 -2.64
CA GLU A 32 9.66 -30.46 -1.18
C GLU A 32 10.96 -29.76 -0.76
N PRO A 33 12.17 -30.16 -1.20
CA PRO A 33 13.38 -29.42 -0.87
C PRO A 33 13.37 -27.99 -1.45
N MET A 34 12.68 -27.75 -2.57
CA MET A 34 12.49 -26.39 -3.09
C MET A 34 11.57 -25.55 -2.19
N GLN A 35 10.54 -26.16 -1.57
CA GLN A 35 9.70 -25.49 -0.58
C GLN A 35 10.49 -25.06 0.66
N GLU A 36 11.44 -25.86 1.14
CA GLU A 36 12.34 -25.50 2.24
C GLU A 36 13.18 -24.25 1.90
N VAL A 37 13.73 -24.22 0.68
CA VAL A 37 14.46 -23.03 0.19
C VAL A 37 13.56 -21.82 0.12
N LEU A 38 12.35 -21.95 -0.45
CA LEU A 38 11.37 -20.85 -0.55
C LEU A 38 10.95 -20.37 0.84
N THR A 39 10.70 -21.28 1.77
CA THR A 39 10.37 -20.94 3.16
C THR A 39 11.49 -20.12 3.80
N THR A 40 12.75 -20.52 3.59
CA THR A 40 13.92 -19.76 4.10
C THR A 40 14.03 -18.37 3.45
N VAL A 41 13.74 -18.25 2.14
CA VAL A 41 13.72 -16.94 1.45
C VAL A 41 12.61 -16.04 2.00
N LEU A 42 11.42 -16.59 2.27
CA LEU A 42 10.28 -15.85 2.77
C LEU A 42 10.41 -15.50 4.27
N ALA A 43 11.10 -16.34 5.04
CA ALA A 43 11.41 -16.05 6.45
C ALA A 43 12.59 -15.09 6.63
N HIS A 44 13.30 -14.74 5.56
CA HIS A 44 14.47 -13.88 5.63
C HIS A 44 14.10 -12.44 6.03
N PRO A 45 14.88 -11.77 6.90
CA PRO A 45 14.60 -10.39 7.31
C PRO A 45 14.42 -9.40 6.14
N GLU A 46 15.17 -9.57 5.04
CA GLU A 46 15.03 -8.75 3.82
C GLU A 46 13.65 -8.88 3.15
N PHE A 47 12.93 -9.96 3.41
CA PHE A 47 11.56 -10.14 2.94
C PHE A 47 10.54 -9.58 3.93
N LEU A 48 10.74 -9.85 5.24
CA LEU A 48 9.77 -9.51 6.28
C LEU A 48 9.80 -8.03 6.68
N TYR A 49 10.96 -7.37 6.55
CA TYR A 49 11.15 -6.01 7.03
C TYR A 49 11.65 -5.06 5.93
N LEU A 50 11.25 -3.81 6.02
CA LEU A 50 11.90 -2.70 5.32
C LEU A 50 13.20 -2.36 6.06
N ILE A 51 14.28 -3.10 5.76
CA ILE A 51 15.57 -2.89 6.40
C ILE A 51 16.17 -1.59 5.86
N GLN A 52 16.34 -0.62 6.74
CA GLN A 52 17.08 0.59 6.43
C GLN A 52 18.57 0.31 6.56
N ARG A 53 19.25 0.25 5.43
CA ARG A 53 20.72 0.28 5.41
C ARG A 53 21.15 1.73 5.50
N LEU A 54 21.71 2.11 6.64
CA LEU A 54 22.31 3.42 6.81
C LEU A 54 23.49 3.51 5.80
N PRO A 55 23.51 4.51 4.91
CA PRO A 55 24.70 4.75 4.10
C PRO A 55 25.86 5.16 5.02
N GLU A 56 27.08 4.90 4.57
CA GLU A 56 28.28 5.41 5.23
C GLU A 56 28.14 6.94 5.43
N LYS A 57 28.57 7.41 6.60
CA LYS A 57 28.39 8.81 7.02
C LYS A 57 28.87 9.79 5.94
N GLY A 58 27.94 10.50 5.32
CA GLY A 58 28.28 11.68 4.52
C GLY A 58 28.61 12.88 5.41
N GLU A 59 29.31 13.86 4.89
CA GLU A 59 29.91 15.00 5.61
C GLU A 59 28.93 15.86 6.45
N ASN A 60 27.61 15.68 6.32
CA ASN A 60 26.61 16.53 7.00
C ASN A 60 25.56 15.75 7.84
N ASN A 61 25.87 14.57 8.35
CA ASN A 61 24.92 13.75 9.13
C ASN A 61 23.55 13.49 8.46
N SER A 62 23.35 13.91 7.21
CA SER A 62 22.15 13.65 6.42
C SER A 62 22.31 12.33 5.66
N VAL A 63 21.57 11.33 6.11
CA VAL A 63 21.53 10.02 5.48
C VAL A 63 20.66 10.10 4.23
N ARG A 64 21.27 10.13 3.04
CA ARG A 64 20.51 10.03 1.78
C ARG A 64 20.21 8.56 1.49
N ILE A 65 18.93 8.21 1.42
CA ILE A 65 18.52 6.88 0.99
C ILE A 65 18.89 6.64 -0.48
N SER A 66 19.17 5.39 -0.86
CA SER A 66 19.40 5.01 -2.26
C SER A 66 18.08 5.05 -3.06
N ASP A 67 18.16 5.15 -4.40
CA ASP A 67 16.98 5.11 -5.27
C ASP A 67 16.22 3.78 -5.13
N ARG A 68 16.94 2.67 -4.92
CA ARG A 68 16.32 1.36 -4.64
C ARG A 68 15.56 1.35 -3.32
N GLU A 69 16.12 1.96 -2.29
CA GLU A 69 15.44 2.09 -0.99
C GLU A 69 14.20 2.99 -1.13
N LEU A 70 14.31 4.09 -1.86
CA LEU A 70 13.18 4.97 -2.16
C LEU A 70 12.07 4.21 -2.90
N ALA A 71 12.40 3.43 -3.94
CA ALA A 71 11.44 2.62 -4.67
C ALA A 71 10.72 1.61 -3.77
N ARG A 72 11.45 0.93 -2.87
CA ARG A 72 10.85 -0.01 -1.91
C ARG A 72 9.88 0.68 -0.96
N ARG A 73 10.26 1.84 -0.44
CA ARG A 73 9.40 2.63 0.47
C ARG A 73 8.16 3.15 -0.22
N LEU A 74 8.28 3.67 -1.44
CA LEU A 74 7.13 4.11 -2.23
C LEU A 74 6.15 2.95 -2.48
N ALA A 75 6.65 1.80 -2.91
CA ALA A 75 5.80 0.64 -3.17
C ALA A 75 5.16 0.08 -1.88
N ALA A 76 5.90 0.02 -0.78
CA ALA A 76 5.35 -0.39 0.50
C ALA A 76 4.28 0.57 1.01
N PHE A 77 4.51 1.88 0.90
CA PHE A 77 3.60 2.91 1.37
C PHE A 77 2.34 3.02 0.52
N LEU A 78 2.50 3.17 -0.81
CA LEU A 78 1.37 3.43 -1.71
C LEU A 78 0.63 2.17 -2.16
N TRP A 79 1.28 1.01 -2.16
CA TRP A 79 0.70 -0.22 -2.68
C TRP A 79 0.65 -1.38 -1.69
N SER A 80 1.28 -1.23 -0.51
CA SER A 80 1.51 -2.35 0.42
C SER A 80 2.12 -3.56 -0.30
N SER A 81 3.11 -3.32 -1.15
CA SER A 81 3.68 -4.29 -2.08
C SER A 81 5.14 -4.00 -2.39
N VAL A 82 5.74 -4.84 -3.23
CA VAL A 82 7.07 -4.62 -3.79
C VAL A 82 7.01 -3.70 -5.02
N PRO A 83 8.12 -3.00 -5.37
CA PRO A 83 8.20 -2.20 -6.58
C PRO A 83 7.90 -3.01 -7.84
N ASP A 84 7.14 -2.44 -8.76
CA ASP A 84 6.96 -3.01 -10.09
C ASP A 84 8.20 -2.82 -10.98
N ALA A 85 8.18 -3.42 -12.17
CA ALA A 85 9.32 -3.39 -13.09
C ALA A 85 9.71 -1.95 -13.50
N GLN A 86 8.74 -1.06 -13.70
CA GLN A 86 8.98 0.33 -14.08
C GLN A 86 9.67 1.08 -12.95
N LEU A 87 9.17 0.99 -11.72
CA LEU A 87 9.75 1.65 -10.55
C LEU A 87 11.16 1.10 -10.25
N GLN A 88 11.35 -0.22 -10.42
CA GLN A 88 12.67 -0.84 -10.29
C GLN A 88 13.68 -0.31 -11.32
N LEU A 89 13.25 -0.17 -12.60
CA LEU A 89 14.08 0.37 -13.65
C LEU A 89 14.54 1.80 -13.34
N LYS A 90 13.61 2.67 -12.91
CA LYS A 90 13.94 4.06 -12.50
C LYS A 90 14.93 4.11 -11.33
N ALA A 91 14.80 3.18 -10.39
CA ALA A 91 15.73 3.07 -9.28
C ALA A 91 17.12 2.53 -9.70
N GLU A 92 17.17 1.63 -10.70
CA GLU A 92 18.44 1.10 -11.26
C GLU A 92 19.17 2.14 -12.12
N GLU A 93 18.44 2.98 -12.83
CA GLU A 93 18.98 4.15 -13.57
C GLU A 93 19.55 5.24 -12.65
N GLY A 94 19.25 5.21 -11.36
CA GLY A 94 19.75 6.19 -10.38
C GLY A 94 19.11 7.58 -10.53
N ASN A 95 17.93 7.67 -11.15
CA ASN A 95 17.26 8.93 -11.47
C ASN A 95 15.93 9.14 -10.72
N LEU A 96 15.50 8.18 -9.91
CA LEU A 96 14.22 8.22 -9.21
C LEU A 96 14.08 9.43 -8.26
N LYS A 97 15.17 9.92 -7.70
CA LYS A 97 15.18 11.11 -6.82
C LYS A 97 15.03 12.42 -7.54
N GLN A 98 15.12 12.45 -8.87
CA GLN A 98 14.89 13.68 -9.62
C GLN A 98 13.43 14.10 -9.45
N PRO A 99 13.14 15.37 -9.06
CA PRO A 99 11.80 15.79 -8.64
C PRO A 99 10.71 15.46 -9.67
N HIS A 100 10.96 15.70 -10.95
CA HIS A 100 9.99 15.46 -12.02
C HIS A 100 9.74 13.97 -12.27
N ILE A 101 10.78 13.11 -12.11
CA ILE A 101 10.63 11.65 -12.25
C ILE A 101 9.87 11.10 -11.05
N LEU A 102 10.24 11.52 -9.84
CA LEU A 102 9.56 11.13 -8.62
C LEU A 102 8.08 11.51 -8.65
N GLU A 103 7.76 12.74 -9.04
CA GLU A 103 6.39 13.22 -9.16
C GLU A 103 5.59 12.39 -10.17
N THR A 104 6.18 12.09 -11.34
CA THR A 104 5.54 11.27 -12.38
C THR A 104 5.26 9.86 -11.88
N GLU A 105 6.22 9.23 -11.21
CA GLU A 105 6.03 7.88 -10.67
C GLU A 105 5.00 7.87 -9.52
N VAL A 106 5.02 8.85 -8.62
CA VAL A 106 4.03 8.95 -7.54
C VAL A 106 2.62 9.14 -8.11
N LYS A 107 2.44 10.03 -9.10
CA LYS A 107 1.13 10.20 -9.77
C LYS A 107 0.66 8.89 -10.41
N ARG A 108 1.53 8.20 -11.15
CA ARG A 108 1.22 6.89 -11.73
C ARG A 108 0.81 5.89 -10.66
N MET A 109 1.55 5.83 -9.56
CA MET A 109 1.29 4.90 -8.46
C MET A 109 -0.04 5.18 -7.77
N LEU A 110 -0.40 6.45 -7.59
CA LEU A 110 -1.68 6.84 -7.00
C LEU A 110 -2.88 6.52 -7.89
N MET A 111 -2.70 6.50 -9.22
CA MET A 111 -3.74 6.12 -10.18
C MET A 111 -3.90 4.61 -10.35
N ASP A 112 -2.96 3.82 -9.86
CA ASP A 112 -3.02 2.34 -9.89
C ASP A 112 -4.00 1.81 -8.85
N VAL A 113 -4.73 0.73 -9.17
CA VAL A 113 -5.71 0.11 -8.27
C VAL A 113 -5.10 -0.34 -6.93
N ARG A 114 -3.82 -0.64 -6.90
CA ARG A 114 -3.09 -1.01 -5.67
C ARG A 114 -3.07 0.11 -4.63
N SER A 115 -3.19 1.38 -5.05
CA SER A 115 -3.24 2.54 -4.15
C SER A 115 -4.49 2.56 -3.25
N ASN A 116 -5.53 1.80 -3.60
CA ASN A 116 -6.70 1.65 -2.74
C ASN A 116 -6.35 1.09 -1.36
N ARG A 117 -5.25 0.32 -1.24
CA ARG A 117 -4.75 -0.17 0.05
C ARG A 117 -4.23 0.96 0.92
N PHE A 118 -3.45 1.87 0.32
CA PHE A 118 -2.98 3.08 1.01
C PHE A 118 -4.15 3.91 1.52
N VAL A 119 -5.11 4.22 0.63
CA VAL A 119 -6.30 5.01 0.98
C VAL A 119 -7.02 4.39 2.17
N ARG A 120 -7.33 3.11 2.10
CA ARG A 120 -8.03 2.40 3.17
C ARG A 120 -7.26 2.41 4.48
N HIS A 121 -6.03 1.92 4.49
CA HIS A 121 -5.23 1.83 5.71
C HIS A 121 -4.98 3.21 6.34
N PHE A 122 -4.73 4.23 5.50
CA PHE A 122 -4.52 5.58 6.01
C PHE A 122 -5.78 6.13 6.70
N VAL A 123 -6.93 6.02 6.03
CA VAL A 123 -8.20 6.54 6.55
C VAL A 123 -8.66 5.77 7.80
N GLU A 124 -8.56 4.44 7.78
CA GLU A 124 -8.91 3.59 8.93
C GLU A 124 -8.09 3.95 10.17
N GLN A 125 -6.78 4.17 10.01
CA GLN A 125 -5.89 4.56 11.11
C GLN A 125 -6.07 6.02 11.52
N TRP A 126 -6.24 6.94 10.56
CA TRP A 126 -6.39 8.36 10.85
C TRP A 126 -7.67 8.67 11.62
N LEU A 127 -8.76 8.01 11.26
CA LEU A 127 -10.08 8.26 11.86
C LEU A 127 -10.48 7.20 12.92
N ASP A 128 -9.61 6.25 13.22
CA ASP A 128 -9.88 5.13 14.15
C ASP A 128 -11.21 4.41 13.86
N LEU A 129 -11.41 4.05 12.58
CA LEU A 129 -12.69 3.49 12.13
C LEU A 129 -12.99 2.11 12.73
N ASP A 130 -11.98 1.40 13.22
CA ASP A 130 -12.17 0.12 13.94
C ASP A 130 -12.97 0.31 15.23
N GLY A 131 -12.80 1.46 15.89
CA GLY A 131 -13.56 1.84 17.07
C GLY A 131 -15.07 1.96 16.83
N LEU A 132 -15.48 2.24 15.59
CA LEU A 132 -16.89 2.38 15.21
C LEU A 132 -17.71 1.08 15.43
N GLN A 133 -17.06 -0.09 15.37
CA GLN A 133 -17.69 -1.38 15.61
C GLN A 133 -18.17 -1.55 17.07
N SER A 134 -17.57 -0.82 17.99
CA SER A 134 -17.94 -0.85 19.42
C SER A 134 -19.11 0.07 19.75
N VAL A 135 -19.64 0.85 18.79
CA VAL A 135 -20.76 1.76 18.98
C VAL A 135 -22.05 0.93 19.10
N SER A 136 -22.51 0.73 20.32
CA SER A 136 -23.56 -0.23 20.67
C SER A 136 -24.99 0.17 20.23
N HIS A 137 -25.21 1.41 19.79
CA HIS A 137 -26.54 1.88 19.38
C HIS A 137 -26.86 1.65 17.90
N ILE A 138 -25.87 1.28 17.07
CA ILE A 138 -26.08 0.95 15.66
C ILE A 138 -26.20 -0.57 15.51
N THR A 139 -27.42 -1.06 15.34
CA THR A 139 -27.71 -2.49 15.16
C THR A 139 -27.65 -2.94 13.70
N ASP A 140 -27.82 -2.00 12.76
CA ASP A 140 -27.75 -2.28 11.31
C ASP A 140 -26.29 -2.39 10.87
N GLN A 141 -25.83 -3.64 10.71
CA GLN A 141 -24.46 -3.94 10.28
C GLN A 141 -24.14 -3.45 8.87
N LEU A 142 -25.12 -3.33 7.98
CA LEU A 142 -24.92 -2.79 6.63
C LEU A 142 -24.77 -1.27 6.66
N LEU A 143 -25.49 -0.59 7.54
CA LEU A 143 -25.31 0.84 7.77
C LEU A 143 -23.94 1.11 8.40
N LEU A 144 -23.56 0.33 9.39
CA LEU A 144 -22.24 0.48 10.04
C LEU A 144 -21.09 0.34 9.04
N ARG A 145 -21.15 -0.67 8.18
CA ARG A 145 -20.18 -0.84 7.09
C ARG A 145 -20.19 0.34 6.12
N ALA A 146 -21.36 0.84 5.75
CA ALA A 146 -21.46 1.99 4.86
C ALA A 146 -20.83 3.24 5.51
N MET A 147 -21.02 3.45 6.82
CA MET A 147 -20.38 4.53 7.58
C MET A 147 -18.84 4.41 7.64
N GLN A 148 -18.31 3.19 7.71
CA GLN A 148 -16.86 2.95 7.64
C GLN A 148 -16.29 3.20 6.24
N GLU A 149 -17.05 2.86 5.19
CA GLU A 149 -16.62 3.03 3.80
C GLU A 149 -16.77 4.48 3.30
N GLU A 150 -17.65 5.28 3.87
CA GLU A 150 -17.88 6.67 3.44
C GLU A 150 -16.60 7.53 3.47
N PRO A 151 -15.86 7.62 4.58
CA PRO A 151 -14.63 8.42 4.62
C PRO A 151 -13.53 7.85 3.71
N VAL A 152 -13.49 6.53 3.49
CA VAL A 152 -12.58 5.91 2.54
C VAL A 152 -12.91 6.33 1.10
N ALA A 153 -14.20 6.31 0.74
CA ALA A 153 -14.67 6.76 -0.57
C ALA A 153 -14.41 8.25 -0.78
N PHE A 154 -14.63 9.06 0.25
CA PHE A 154 -14.38 10.51 0.21
C PHE A 154 -12.91 10.83 0.03
N PHE A 155 -12.03 10.19 0.80
CA PHE A 155 -10.58 10.35 0.65
C PHE A 155 -10.11 9.96 -0.76
N HIS A 156 -10.65 8.87 -1.28
CA HIS A 156 -10.34 8.40 -2.62
C HIS A 156 -10.77 9.40 -3.71
N GLU A 157 -11.94 10.03 -3.56
CA GLU A 157 -12.43 11.08 -4.46
C GLU A 157 -11.50 12.31 -4.45
N VAL A 158 -11.15 12.81 -3.26
CA VAL A 158 -10.22 13.94 -3.10
C VAL A 158 -8.86 13.63 -3.71
N LEU A 159 -8.32 12.44 -3.45
CA LEU A 159 -7.01 12.02 -3.94
C LEU A 159 -6.98 11.88 -5.47
N ARG A 160 -7.99 11.24 -6.06
CA ARG A 160 -8.07 11.03 -7.52
C ARG A 160 -8.23 12.31 -8.30
N ASN A 161 -9.02 13.23 -7.80
CA ASN A 161 -9.29 14.50 -8.47
C ASN A 161 -8.26 15.57 -8.12
N ASN A 162 -7.27 15.25 -7.26
CA ASN A 162 -6.32 16.21 -6.72
C ASN A 162 -7.04 17.47 -6.16
N SER A 163 -8.13 17.23 -5.46
CA SER A 163 -8.95 18.26 -4.85
C SER A 163 -8.26 18.90 -3.64
N SER A 164 -8.83 19.95 -3.09
CA SER A 164 -8.28 20.62 -1.92
C SER A 164 -8.35 19.74 -0.68
N ILE A 165 -7.30 19.74 0.14
CA ILE A 165 -7.32 19.09 1.46
C ILE A 165 -8.35 19.73 2.41
N PHE A 166 -8.77 20.97 2.14
CA PHE A 166 -9.84 21.63 2.90
C PHE A 166 -11.21 20.98 2.68
N ASP A 167 -11.39 20.19 1.61
CA ASP A 167 -12.63 19.43 1.37
C ASP A 167 -12.89 18.41 2.50
N PHE A 168 -11.83 17.96 3.22
CA PHE A 168 -12.00 17.12 4.42
C PHE A 168 -12.66 17.84 5.61
N ILE A 169 -12.62 19.16 5.62
CA ILE A 169 -13.17 19.99 6.71
C ILE A 169 -14.47 20.66 6.25
N HIS A 170 -14.48 21.11 5.02
CA HIS A 170 -15.62 21.87 4.46
C HIS A 170 -15.81 21.44 3.00
N SER A 171 -16.86 20.69 2.75
CA SER A 171 -17.23 20.20 1.43
C SER A 171 -18.70 20.51 1.14
N ASP A 172 -19.01 20.84 -0.11
CA ASP A 172 -20.35 21.04 -0.63
C ASP A 172 -20.97 19.75 -1.18
N TYR A 173 -20.30 18.62 -0.97
CA TYR A 173 -20.77 17.31 -1.40
C TYR A 173 -20.48 16.22 -0.37
N ALA A 174 -21.24 15.13 -0.44
CA ALA A 174 -20.98 13.87 0.25
C ALA A 174 -20.92 12.71 -0.74
N LEU A 175 -20.30 11.63 -0.30
CA LEU A 175 -20.31 10.36 -1.02
C LEU A 175 -21.18 9.37 -0.25
N VAL A 176 -22.32 9.01 -0.80
CA VAL A 176 -23.31 8.16 -0.14
C VAL A 176 -23.79 7.03 -1.04
N ASN A 177 -24.07 5.90 -0.44
CA ASN A 177 -24.85 4.83 -1.04
C ASN A 177 -26.32 4.90 -0.54
N GLU A 178 -27.18 4.02 -1.02
CA GLU A 178 -28.60 3.99 -0.62
C GLU A 178 -28.82 3.90 0.90
N ARG A 179 -27.96 3.15 1.63
CA ARG A 179 -28.06 3.01 3.09
C ARG A 179 -27.77 4.33 3.82
N LEU A 180 -26.67 4.97 3.45
CA LEU A 180 -26.30 6.27 4.03
C LEU A 180 -27.28 7.37 3.63
N ALA A 181 -27.69 7.39 2.37
CA ALA A 181 -28.68 8.34 1.88
C ALA A 181 -29.99 8.23 2.66
N SER A 182 -30.47 7.01 2.92
CA SER A 182 -31.63 6.78 3.76
C SER A 182 -31.42 7.27 5.20
N HIS A 183 -30.25 7.03 5.78
CA HIS A 183 -29.89 7.47 7.13
C HIS A 183 -29.82 9.01 7.22
N TYR A 184 -29.21 9.67 6.23
CA TYR A 184 -29.09 11.12 6.14
C TYR A 184 -30.35 11.80 5.57
N LYS A 185 -31.40 11.04 5.21
CA LYS A 185 -32.64 11.54 4.59
C LYS A 185 -32.44 12.20 3.23
N ILE A 186 -31.42 11.79 2.51
CA ILE A 186 -31.15 12.20 1.12
C ILE A 186 -32.01 11.33 0.21
N ARG A 187 -32.72 11.94 -0.73
CA ARG A 187 -33.65 11.24 -1.63
C ARG A 187 -32.95 10.82 -2.92
N ASP A 188 -33.57 9.88 -3.62
CA ASP A 188 -33.26 9.47 -5.00
C ASP A 188 -31.91 8.79 -5.21
N ILE A 189 -31.26 8.32 -4.14
CA ILE A 189 -30.04 7.51 -4.21
C ILE A 189 -30.38 6.03 -4.09
N ARG A 190 -29.92 5.23 -5.03
CA ARG A 190 -30.15 3.77 -5.04
C ARG A 190 -28.87 2.99 -5.31
N GLY A 191 -28.82 1.77 -4.75
CA GLY A 191 -27.73 0.83 -4.94
C GLY A 191 -26.63 0.90 -3.89
N SER A 192 -25.70 -0.04 -3.98
CA SER A 192 -24.62 -0.21 -3.00
C SER A 192 -23.38 0.63 -3.29
N HIS A 193 -23.23 1.16 -4.52
CA HIS A 193 -22.09 1.99 -4.90
C HIS A 193 -22.23 3.41 -4.36
N PHE A 194 -21.10 4.02 -4.00
CA PHE A 194 -21.07 5.39 -3.53
C PHE A 194 -21.27 6.37 -4.70
N GLN A 195 -22.13 7.35 -4.49
CA GLN A 195 -22.47 8.39 -5.45
C GLN A 195 -22.19 9.74 -4.82
N LYS A 196 -21.65 10.66 -5.61
CA LYS A 196 -21.41 12.03 -5.19
C LYS A 196 -22.72 12.80 -5.24
N VAL A 197 -23.10 13.37 -4.11
CA VAL A 197 -24.32 14.18 -3.97
C VAL A 197 -23.95 15.55 -3.45
N SER A 198 -24.56 16.59 -4.00
CA SER A 198 -24.41 17.94 -3.47
C SER A 198 -25.11 18.05 -2.13
N ILE A 199 -24.46 18.72 -1.18
CA ILE A 199 -25.05 19.09 0.10
C ILE A 199 -25.26 20.60 0.02
N GLU A 200 -26.53 21.03 -0.03
CA GLU A 200 -26.84 22.45 0.15
C GLU A 200 -26.53 22.85 1.58
N PRO A 201 -25.89 24.01 1.80
CA PRO A 201 -25.58 24.51 3.13
C PRO A 201 -26.84 24.85 3.95
#